data_d333c48434261a9a618a3a0b8f21eabf
#
_entry.id   d333c48434261a9a618a3a0b8f21eabf
#
_cell.length_a   1.000
_cell.length_b   1.000
_cell.length_c   1.000
_cell.angle_alpha   90.00
_cell.angle_beta   90.00
_cell.angle_gamma   90.00
#
_symmetry.space_group_name_H-M   'P 1'
#
loop_
_entity.id
_entity.type
_entity.pdbx_description
1 polymer ?
#
loop_
_entity_poly.entity_id
_entity_poly.type
_entity_poly.pdbx_seq_one_letter_code
_entity_poly.pdbx_strand_id
1 'polypeptide(L)'
;MNLEEKIISEITGKFTIEAYQRGYRWGKDEVEYLLEDINEIPDGQKYCLQPVVVKNVNDTYELIDGQQRLTTLYLIMKYLNAYVDIKFSIEYATRKSENGHIGSKELLETIDEIDLSLPSNNIDELFIKKSYGIVKTWFNGEESKMESFAKKLQNDVTIIWYEVDDDEDSVNIFTRLNIGKINLTNAELVKALFLSRGKKDSEGRYAGNPYGIEEKKQHEIALGWDSMEKDLHNEKFWTFITNEKSDHYPIRMELLFDMIEMKPNGESNFYTFNRFYARFKNSDNRYDTWELIERYMQQLKEWYHSFDLFHHIGFLVATGTSVKSLLDIAMSTDNPIKKSDFKLRVLDMIREKMAFKVGDNDFGEEIDYAELNYEDHSKFIQYVLLLFNIETIRQKGDENVRFPFYRYKNEGTWSLEHIHAQNSESLKTNQEWKEWLEIHKKSLEGLEVSSDDKKQIEEVIDKMNTVITHINEKGYKGSIRDEFNAVAPAVINILSDGDDKSQMHTLSNMALLTVGENAALNNSTFDVKRMKIIAMDKAGEYIPVCTRNVFMKYYSSSDTKLHFWSEEDRKGYISAMNNVLYDYKEKNSNKEIKLIRNRINYGNRK
;
A
#
# COMPACT_ATOMS: atom_id res chain seq x y z
N MET A 1 30.35 -0.67 -35.47
CA MET A 1 28.97 -1.25 -35.30
C MET A 1 29.00 -2.68 -35.81
N ASN A 2 28.86 -3.67 -34.95
CA ASN A 2 28.84 -5.08 -35.31
C ASN A 2 27.46 -5.67 -34.98
N LEU A 3 26.81 -6.29 -35.98
CA LEU A 3 25.51 -6.96 -35.82
C LEU A 3 25.67 -8.38 -36.31
N GLU A 4 25.50 -9.35 -35.41
CA GLU A 4 25.63 -10.77 -35.74
C GLU A 4 24.65 -11.63 -34.94
N GLU A 5 24.30 -12.79 -35.47
CA GLU A 5 23.53 -13.80 -34.74
C GLU A 5 24.50 -14.74 -34.03
N LYS A 6 24.40 -14.83 -32.70
CA LYS A 6 25.25 -15.73 -31.87
C LYS A 6 24.39 -16.81 -31.21
N ILE A 7 24.90 -18.02 -31.16
CA ILE A 7 24.32 -19.10 -30.35
C ILE A 7 24.66 -18.83 -28.87
N ILE A 8 23.76 -19.18 -27.95
CA ILE A 8 23.96 -18.92 -26.51
C ILE A 8 25.29 -19.52 -25.99
N SER A 9 25.67 -20.68 -26.47
CA SER A 9 26.95 -21.36 -26.11
C SER A 9 28.22 -20.61 -26.57
N GLU A 10 28.09 -19.64 -27.49
CA GLU A 10 29.19 -18.80 -28.00
C GLU A 10 29.35 -17.48 -27.22
N ILE A 11 28.44 -17.18 -26.32
CA ILE A 11 28.53 -15.98 -25.48
C ILE A 11 29.68 -16.15 -24.48
N THR A 12 30.64 -15.23 -24.55
CA THR A 12 31.85 -15.23 -23.70
C THR A 12 32.14 -13.85 -23.15
N GLY A 13 32.92 -13.78 -22.08
CA GLY A 13 33.41 -12.52 -21.52
C GLY A 13 32.77 -12.08 -20.23
N LYS A 14 33.06 -10.87 -19.82
CA LYS A 14 32.55 -10.26 -18.59
C LYS A 14 31.54 -9.19 -18.97
N PHE A 15 30.35 -9.27 -18.38
CA PHE A 15 29.28 -8.29 -18.60
C PHE A 15 29.08 -7.45 -17.36
N THR A 16 29.05 -6.13 -17.53
CA THR A 16 28.73 -5.17 -16.48
C THR A 16 27.41 -4.49 -16.82
N ILE A 17 26.49 -4.52 -15.86
CA ILE A 17 25.22 -3.78 -15.92
C ILE A 17 25.43 -2.51 -15.11
N GLU A 18 25.45 -1.39 -15.80
CA GLU A 18 25.79 -0.09 -15.22
C GLU A 18 24.69 0.46 -14.32
N ALA A 19 25.06 1.40 -13.44
CA ALA A 19 24.20 1.93 -12.39
C ALA A 19 22.93 2.63 -12.90
N TYR A 20 22.94 3.16 -14.14
CA TYR A 20 21.79 3.81 -14.74
C TYR A 20 20.67 2.82 -15.13
N GLN A 21 20.96 1.52 -15.17
CA GLN A 21 19.98 0.50 -15.49
C GLN A 21 19.29 -0.01 -14.22
N ARG A 22 18.09 -0.56 -14.40
CA ARG A 22 17.39 -1.22 -13.30
C ARG A 22 18.12 -2.50 -12.90
N GLY A 23 17.95 -2.90 -11.66
CA GLY A 23 18.37 -4.23 -11.21
C GLY A 23 17.50 -5.35 -11.81
N TYR A 24 17.81 -6.58 -11.45
CA TYR A 24 17.05 -7.73 -11.93
C TYR A 24 15.61 -7.75 -11.32
N ARG A 25 14.59 -7.92 -12.17
CA ARG A 25 13.16 -7.78 -11.79
C ARG A 25 12.23 -8.83 -12.38
N TRP A 26 12.69 -9.73 -13.25
CA TRP A 26 11.82 -10.76 -13.78
C TRP A 26 11.23 -11.61 -12.66
N GLY A 27 9.93 -11.86 -12.75
CA GLY A 27 9.15 -12.68 -11.84
C GLY A 27 8.84 -14.05 -12.42
N LYS A 28 7.76 -14.66 -11.91
CA LYS A 28 7.37 -16.01 -12.30
C LYS A 28 7.03 -16.10 -13.78
N ASP A 29 6.18 -15.22 -14.25
CA ASP A 29 5.62 -15.31 -15.60
C ASP A 29 6.71 -15.16 -16.67
N GLU A 30 7.59 -14.17 -16.54
CA GLU A 30 8.65 -13.94 -17.53
C GLU A 30 9.67 -15.08 -17.55
N VAL A 31 9.99 -15.66 -16.40
CA VAL A 31 10.91 -16.79 -16.31
C VAL A 31 10.29 -18.07 -16.89
N GLU A 32 9.03 -18.36 -16.54
CA GLU A 32 8.30 -19.52 -17.07
C GLU A 32 8.09 -19.40 -18.59
N TYR A 33 7.71 -18.24 -19.11
CA TYR A 33 7.58 -18.01 -20.57
C TYR A 33 8.90 -18.28 -21.30
N LEU A 34 10.04 -17.80 -20.80
CA LEU A 34 11.33 -18.08 -21.43
C LEU A 34 11.67 -19.58 -21.41
N LEU A 35 11.36 -20.26 -20.31
CA LEU A 35 11.57 -21.71 -20.19
C LEU A 35 10.67 -22.49 -21.14
N GLU A 36 9.40 -22.11 -21.26
CA GLU A 36 8.44 -22.73 -22.16
C GLU A 36 8.81 -22.51 -23.63
N ASP A 37 9.12 -21.27 -24.00
CA ASP A 37 9.56 -20.92 -25.36
C ASP A 37 10.75 -21.77 -25.82
N ILE A 38 11.76 -21.93 -24.97
CA ILE A 38 12.92 -22.77 -25.29
C ILE A 38 12.55 -24.25 -25.31
N ASN A 39 11.72 -24.71 -24.39
CA ASN A 39 11.32 -26.11 -24.31
C ASN A 39 10.46 -26.55 -25.51
N GLU A 40 9.64 -25.64 -26.05
CA GLU A 40 8.75 -25.90 -27.18
C GLU A 40 9.44 -25.84 -28.56
N ILE A 41 10.73 -25.47 -28.63
CA ILE A 41 11.49 -25.43 -29.89
C ILE A 41 11.42 -26.83 -30.54
N PRO A 42 10.90 -26.96 -31.79
CA PRO A 42 10.95 -28.24 -32.50
C PRO A 42 12.38 -28.67 -32.81
N ASP A 43 12.66 -29.97 -32.79
CA ASP A 43 13.99 -30.50 -33.10
C ASP A 43 14.51 -30.01 -34.46
N GLY A 44 15.73 -29.43 -34.45
CA GLY A 44 16.39 -28.91 -35.65
C GLY A 44 15.92 -27.53 -36.11
N GLN A 45 15.08 -26.86 -35.34
CA GLN A 45 14.72 -25.45 -35.60
C GLN A 45 15.49 -24.53 -34.65
N LYS A 46 15.90 -23.37 -35.17
CA LYS A 46 16.51 -22.30 -34.37
C LYS A 46 15.45 -21.37 -33.81
N TYR A 47 15.64 -20.92 -32.58
CA TYR A 47 14.83 -19.90 -31.93
C TYR A 47 15.71 -18.70 -31.59
N CYS A 48 15.38 -17.58 -32.19
CA CYS A 48 16.11 -16.33 -31.98
C CYS A 48 15.45 -15.48 -30.90
N LEU A 49 16.13 -15.30 -29.79
CA LEU A 49 15.73 -14.37 -28.74
C LEU A 49 15.92 -12.92 -29.21
N GLN A 50 15.26 -12.00 -28.51
CA GLN A 50 15.43 -10.56 -28.79
C GLN A 50 16.88 -10.11 -28.64
N PRO A 51 17.27 -8.97 -29.27
CA PRO A 51 18.64 -8.46 -29.26
C PRO A 51 19.25 -8.26 -27.86
N VAL A 52 20.55 -8.51 -27.77
CA VAL A 52 21.40 -8.09 -26.67
C VAL A 52 22.35 -7.01 -27.20
N VAL A 53 22.28 -5.81 -26.59
CA VAL A 53 23.05 -4.66 -27.02
C VAL A 53 24.17 -4.41 -26.02
N VAL A 54 25.43 -4.39 -26.54
CA VAL A 54 26.61 -4.26 -25.71
C VAL A 54 27.56 -3.18 -26.26
N LYS A 55 28.37 -2.66 -25.36
CA LYS A 55 29.52 -1.80 -25.69
C LYS A 55 30.78 -2.40 -25.10
N ASN A 56 31.83 -2.56 -25.88
CA ASN A 56 33.10 -3.02 -25.36
C ASN A 56 33.83 -1.88 -24.62
N VAL A 57 34.22 -2.10 -23.38
CA VAL A 57 34.98 -1.14 -22.58
C VAL A 57 36.10 -1.90 -21.86
N ASN A 58 37.34 -1.79 -22.36
CA ASN A 58 38.50 -2.42 -21.75
C ASN A 58 38.35 -3.93 -21.51
N ASP A 59 38.02 -4.71 -22.52
CA ASP A 59 37.79 -6.15 -22.48
C ASP A 59 36.63 -6.60 -21.59
N THR A 60 35.73 -5.69 -21.22
CA THR A 60 34.48 -5.94 -20.52
C THR A 60 33.32 -5.39 -21.34
N TYR A 61 32.23 -6.12 -21.45
CA TYR A 61 31.04 -5.67 -22.15
C TYR A 61 30.12 -4.92 -21.19
N GLU A 62 29.91 -3.62 -21.42
CA GLU A 62 28.80 -2.89 -20.83
C GLU A 62 27.51 -3.35 -21.52
N LEU A 63 26.63 -4.00 -20.78
CA LEU A 63 25.36 -4.53 -21.28
C LEU A 63 24.31 -3.43 -21.29
N ILE A 64 24.01 -2.87 -22.48
CA ILE A 64 23.09 -1.72 -22.63
C ILE A 64 21.63 -2.16 -22.69
N ASP A 65 21.31 -3.28 -23.36
CA ASP A 65 19.96 -3.87 -23.41
C ASP A 65 20.03 -5.39 -23.39
N GLY A 66 18.99 -6.04 -22.87
CA GLY A 66 18.91 -7.49 -22.73
C GLY A 66 19.33 -8.04 -21.37
N GLN A 67 19.59 -7.20 -20.37
CA GLN A 67 20.10 -7.57 -19.05
C GLN A 67 19.20 -8.59 -18.31
N GLN A 68 17.89 -8.40 -18.32
CA GLN A 68 16.95 -9.32 -17.63
C GLN A 68 17.04 -10.72 -18.23
N ARG A 69 17.04 -10.79 -19.56
CA ARG A 69 17.11 -12.04 -20.31
C ARG A 69 18.45 -12.74 -20.15
N LEU A 70 19.55 -11.99 -20.28
CA LEU A 70 20.89 -12.58 -20.12
C LEU A 70 21.12 -13.09 -18.70
N THR A 71 20.63 -12.37 -17.68
CA THR A 71 20.69 -12.82 -16.28
C THR A 71 19.83 -14.08 -16.06
N THR A 72 18.62 -14.15 -16.65
CA THR A 72 17.78 -15.36 -16.54
C THR A 72 18.41 -16.55 -17.24
N LEU A 73 18.97 -16.37 -18.43
CA LEU A 73 19.74 -17.42 -19.13
C LEU A 73 20.90 -17.90 -18.27
N TYR A 74 21.63 -16.99 -17.63
CA TYR A 74 22.69 -17.36 -16.69
C TYR A 74 22.18 -18.24 -15.54
N LEU A 75 21.05 -17.87 -14.93
CA LEU A 75 20.43 -18.65 -13.84
C LEU A 75 19.98 -20.05 -14.31
N ILE A 76 19.41 -20.14 -15.52
CA ILE A 76 19.04 -21.42 -16.15
C ILE A 76 20.28 -22.27 -16.39
N MET A 77 21.33 -21.71 -17.00
CA MET A 77 22.60 -22.41 -17.25
C MET A 77 23.26 -22.83 -15.94
N LYS A 78 23.18 -22.02 -14.89
CA LYS A 78 23.69 -22.34 -13.57
C LYS A 78 22.97 -23.53 -12.93
N TYR A 79 21.65 -23.64 -13.12
CA TYR A 79 20.90 -24.82 -12.70
C TYR A 79 21.26 -26.07 -13.52
N LEU A 80 21.54 -25.89 -14.80
CA LEU A 80 21.93 -26.94 -15.75
C LEU A 80 23.45 -27.15 -15.83
N ASN A 81 24.23 -26.75 -14.82
CA ASN A 81 25.69 -26.75 -14.84
C ASN A 81 26.35 -28.12 -15.13
N ALA A 82 25.63 -29.22 -14.89
CA ALA A 82 26.08 -30.54 -15.26
C ALA A 82 26.02 -30.84 -16.78
N TYR A 83 25.27 -30.05 -17.54
CA TYR A 83 24.99 -30.23 -18.96
C TYR A 83 25.48 -29.07 -19.84
N VAL A 84 25.66 -27.89 -19.26
CA VAL A 84 25.97 -26.64 -19.98
C VAL A 84 27.17 -25.93 -19.36
N ASP A 85 28.14 -25.56 -20.20
CA ASP A 85 29.32 -24.79 -19.79
C ASP A 85 29.03 -23.27 -19.87
N ILE A 86 29.22 -22.55 -18.77
CA ILE A 86 29.03 -21.10 -18.68
C ILE A 86 30.37 -20.39 -18.95
N LYS A 87 30.45 -19.65 -20.04
CA LYS A 87 31.68 -18.99 -20.50
C LYS A 87 31.67 -17.47 -20.26
N PHE A 88 30.70 -16.93 -19.57
CA PHE A 88 30.57 -15.51 -19.27
C PHE A 88 30.20 -15.28 -17.80
N SER A 89 30.43 -14.06 -17.34
CA SER A 89 30.03 -13.62 -16.00
C SER A 89 29.25 -12.31 -16.06
N ILE A 90 28.38 -12.08 -15.09
CA ILE A 90 27.54 -10.88 -14.99
C ILE A 90 27.80 -10.20 -13.66
N GLU A 91 28.02 -8.88 -13.68
CA GLU A 91 28.16 -8.05 -12.49
C GLU A 91 27.26 -6.80 -12.62
N TYR A 92 26.49 -6.52 -11.57
CA TYR A 92 25.75 -5.27 -11.45
C TYR A 92 26.62 -4.25 -10.74
N ALA A 93 26.91 -3.12 -11.37
CA ALA A 93 27.83 -2.09 -10.85
C ALA A 93 27.42 -1.55 -9.47
N THR A 94 26.11 -1.54 -9.15
CA THR A 94 25.56 -1.12 -7.86
C THR A 94 25.56 -2.22 -6.79
N ARG A 95 26.05 -3.42 -7.10
CA ARG A 95 26.00 -4.61 -6.24
C ARG A 95 27.36 -5.30 -6.18
N LYS A 96 28.40 -4.52 -5.88
CA LYS A 96 29.73 -5.06 -5.64
C LYS A 96 29.85 -5.62 -4.23
N SER A 97 30.75 -6.59 -4.05
CA SER A 97 31.06 -7.13 -2.72
C SER A 97 31.70 -6.06 -1.85
N GLU A 98 31.01 -5.62 -0.80
CA GLU A 98 31.52 -4.63 0.15
C GLU A 98 31.03 -4.94 1.57
N ASN A 99 31.85 -4.63 2.58
CA ASN A 99 31.48 -4.70 4.01
C ASN A 99 30.91 -6.03 4.49
N GLY A 100 31.36 -7.15 3.90
CA GLY A 100 30.91 -8.50 4.27
C GLY A 100 29.58 -8.93 3.62
N HIS A 101 29.05 -8.14 2.68
CA HIS A 101 27.90 -8.54 1.85
C HIS A 101 28.38 -9.11 0.52
N ILE A 102 27.75 -10.22 0.10
CA ILE A 102 27.99 -10.88 -1.17
C ILE A 102 27.53 -9.96 -2.32
N GLY A 103 28.41 -9.69 -3.28
CA GLY A 103 28.07 -8.92 -4.48
C GLY A 103 27.25 -9.73 -5.49
N SER A 104 26.68 -9.04 -6.50
CA SER A 104 25.85 -9.68 -7.52
C SER A 104 26.58 -10.77 -8.31
N LYS A 105 27.85 -10.55 -8.62
CA LYS A 105 28.68 -11.54 -9.32
C LYS A 105 28.84 -12.82 -8.50
N GLU A 106 29.28 -12.68 -7.25
CA GLU A 106 29.47 -13.78 -6.34
C GLU A 106 28.14 -14.51 -6.05
N LEU A 107 27.03 -13.76 -5.89
CA LEU A 107 25.70 -14.33 -5.74
C LEU A 107 25.31 -15.20 -6.94
N LEU A 108 25.51 -14.72 -8.16
CA LEU A 108 25.20 -15.46 -9.39
C LEU A 108 26.09 -16.71 -9.55
N GLU A 109 27.38 -16.58 -9.20
CA GLU A 109 28.34 -17.67 -9.28
C GLU A 109 28.08 -18.78 -8.25
N THR A 110 27.48 -18.48 -7.10
CA THR A 110 27.22 -19.41 -6.00
C THR A 110 25.75 -19.70 -5.73
N ILE A 111 24.85 -19.26 -6.60
CA ILE A 111 23.38 -19.33 -6.37
C ILE A 111 22.86 -20.76 -6.17
N ASP A 112 23.51 -21.74 -6.74
CA ASP A 112 23.20 -23.17 -6.60
C ASP A 112 23.58 -23.74 -5.22
N GLU A 113 24.48 -23.07 -4.49
CA GLU A 113 24.97 -23.47 -3.17
C GLU A 113 24.26 -22.70 -2.02
N ILE A 114 23.56 -21.61 -2.34
CA ILE A 114 22.94 -20.73 -1.35
C ILE A 114 21.57 -21.26 -0.90
N ASP A 115 21.27 -21.13 0.38
CA ASP A 115 19.94 -21.34 0.91
C ASP A 115 19.00 -20.19 0.47
N LEU A 116 18.10 -20.50 -0.46
CA LEU A 116 17.15 -19.53 -1.04
C LEU A 116 16.12 -19.00 -0.02
N SER A 117 15.97 -19.65 1.13
CA SER A 117 15.03 -19.23 2.19
C SER A 117 15.56 -18.10 3.06
N LEU A 118 16.87 -17.84 3.02
CA LEU A 118 17.48 -16.78 3.81
C LEU A 118 17.04 -15.39 3.33
N PRO A 119 16.89 -14.43 4.27
CA PRO A 119 16.54 -13.06 3.93
C PRO A 119 17.50 -12.45 2.91
N SER A 120 16.95 -11.70 1.96
CA SER A 120 17.74 -10.99 0.95
C SER A 120 18.15 -9.60 1.46
N ASN A 121 19.40 -9.21 1.18
CA ASN A 121 19.94 -7.91 1.60
C ASN A 121 19.40 -6.74 0.76
N ASN A 122 19.01 -7.02 -0.45
CA ASN A 122 18.46 -6.03 -1.38
C ASN A 122 17.41 -6.66 -2.30
N ILE A 123 16.71 -5.80 -3.04
CA ILE A 123 15.61 -6.23 -3.91
C ILE A 123 16.08 -7.06 -5.10
N ASP A 124 17.27 -6.82 -5.63
CA ASP A 124 17.83 -7.58 -6.76
C ASP A 124 18.15 -9.02 -6.34
N GLU A 125 18.78 -9.19 -5.19
CA GLU A 125 19.02 -10.50 -4.58
C GLU A 125 17.73 -11.28 -4.37
N LEU A 126 16.67 -10.60 -3.91
CA LEU A 126 15.35 -11.20 -3.73
C LEU A 126 14.81 -11.78 -5.06
N PHE A 127 14.87 -10.98 -6.14
CA PHE A 127 14.38 -11.42 -7.45
C PHE A 127 15.26 -12.51 -8.07
N ILE A 128 16.59 -12.43 -7.94
CA ILE A 128 17.52 -13.46 -8.41
C ILE A 128 17.24 -14.80 -7.71
N LYS A 129 17.12 -14.80 -6.38
CA LYS A 129 16.78 -16.00 -5.60
C LYS A 129 15.43 -16.60 -5.98
N LYS A 130 14.40 -15.73 -6.13
CA LYS A 130 13.07 -16.17 -6.56
C LYS A 130 13.11 -16.79 -7.95
N SER A 131 13.76 -16.17 -8.91
CA SER A 131 13.84 -16.66 -10.28
C SER A 131 14.61 -17.97 -10.37
N TYR A 132 15.69 -18.12 -9.62
CA TYR A 132 16.39 -19.40 -9.53
C TYR A 132 15.50 -20.49 -8.90
N GLY A 133 14.72 -20.17 -7.88
CA GLY A 133 13.73 -21.07 -7.28
C GLY A 133 12.65 -21.51 -8.27
N ILE A 134 12.19 -20.61 -9.15
CA ILE A 134 11.24 -20.91 -10.24
C ILE A 134 11.88 -21.89 -11.23
N VAL A 135 13.10 -21.62 -11.69
CA VAL A 135 13.85 -22.53 -12.59
C VAL A 135 13.96 -23.93 -11.96
N LYS A 136 14.36 -24.01 -10.70
CA LYS A 136 14.46 -25.27 -9.95
C LYS A 136 13.11 -26.01 -9.89
N THR A 137 12.04 -25.29 -9.61
CA THR A 137 10.69 -25.86 -9.53
C THR A 137 10.19 -26.34 -10.89
N TRP A 138 10.48 -25.58 -11.96
CA TRP A 138 10.05 -25.90 -13.32
C TRP A 138 10.69 -27.20 -13.86
N PHE A 139 11.97 -27.42 -13.59
CA PHE A 139 12.65 -28.68 -13.96
C PHE A 139 12.30 -29.82 -13.03
N ASN A 140 12.00 -29.55 -11.76
CA ASN A 140 11.61 -30.51 -10.73
C ASN A 140 12.56 -31.73 -10.61
N GLY A 141 13.84 -31.56 -10.99
CA GLY A 141 14.84 -32.65 -10.93
C GLY A 141 14.71 -33.73 -12.03
N GLU A 142 13.91 -33.49 -13.07
CA GLU A 142 13.72 -34.42 -14.18
C GLU A 142 14.94 -34.40 -15.12
N GLU A 143 15.87 -35.38 -14.95
CA GLU A 143 17.14 -35.43 -15.71
C GLU A 143 16.93 -35.41 -17.23
N SER A 144 15.98 -36.18 -17.76
CA SER A 144 15.69 -36.23 -19.20
C SER A 144 15.22 -34.89 -19.77
N LYS A 145 14.45 -34.14 -18.98
CA LYS A 145 14.00 -32.80 -19.33
C LYS A 145 15.17 -31.81 -19.32
N MET A 146 16.04 -31.91 -18.30
CA MET A 146 17.23 -31.05 -18.18
C MET A 146 18.21 -31.30 -19.34
N GLU A 147 18.49 -32.56 -19.70
CA GLU A 147 19.38 -32.90 -20.81
C GLU A 147 18.82 -32.41 -22.16
N SER A 148 17.55 -32.69 -22.43
CA SER A 148 16.89 -32.23 -23.66
C SER A 148 16.88 -30.69 -23.78
N PHE A 149 16.53 -30.00 -22.70
CA PHE A 149 16.52 -28.55 -22.66
C PHE A 149 17.94 -27.96 -22.85
N ALA A 150 18.94 -28.51 -22.18
CA ALA A 150 20.33 -28.08 -22.30
C ALA A 150 20.84 -28.21 -23.74
N LYS A 151 20.48 -29.28 -24.43
CA LYS A 151 20.81 -29.51 -25.84
C LYS A 151 20.20 -28.42 -26.73
N LYS A 152 18.91 -28.10 -26.55
CA LYS A 152 18.24 -27.03 -27.28
C LYS A 152 18.90 -25.67 -27.00
N LEU A 153 19.14 -25.35 -25.73
CA LEU A 153 19.77 -24.09 -25.31
C LEU A 153 21.14 -23.89 -25.94
N GLN A 154 21.95 -24.94 -26.06
CA GLN A 154 23.31 -24.86 -26.61
C GLN A 154 23.36 -24.79 -28.13
N ASN A 155 22.40 -25.41 -28.85
CA ASN A 155 22.50 -25.59 -30.30
C ASN A 155 21.46 -24.79 -31.09
N ASP A 156 20.29 -24.54 -30.50
CA ASP A 156 19.13 -24.07 -31.23
C ASP A 156 18.70 -22.65 -30.80
N VAL A 157 19.15 -22.17 -29.64
CA VAL A 157 18.84 -20.83 -29.15
C VAL A 157 19.90 -19.83 -29.56
N THR A 158 19.49 -18.79 -30.27
CA THR A 158 20.35 -17.70 -30.75
C THR A 158 19.89 -16.34 -30.19
N ILE A 159 20.82 -15.38 -30.19
CA ILE A 159 20.53 -13.96 -29.92
C ILE A 159 21.04 -13.10 -31.05
N ILE A 160 20.42 -11.95 -31.25
CA ILE A 160 20.97 -10.90 -32.08
C ILE A 160 21.96 -10.11 -31.23
N TRP A 161 23.25 -10.30 -31.49
CA TRP A 161 24.32 -9.55 -30.84
C TRP A 161 24.54 -8.22 -31.57
N TYR A 162 24.35 -7.13 -30.83
CA TYR A 162 24.55 -5.79 -31.35
C TYR A 162 25.60 -5.06 -30.53
N GLU A 163 26.78 -4.89 -31.08
CA GLU A 163 27.90 -4.18 -30.46
C GLU A 163 28.00 -2.76 -31.02
N VAL A 164 27.86 -1.76 -30.13
CA VAL A 164 27.89 -0.35 -30.49
C VAL A 164 29.30 0.20 -30.50
N ASP A 165 29.52 1.27 -31.23
CA ASP A 165 30.84 1.92 -31.37
C ASP A 165 31.26 2.63 -30.06
N ASP A 166 32.56 2.75 -29.83
CA ASP A 166 33.12 3.28 -28.56
C ASP A 166 32.77 4.75 -28.29
N ASP A 167 32.49 5.54 -29.35
CA ASP A 167 32.14 6.95 -29.26
C ASP A 167 30.67 7.22 -28.94
N GLU A 168 29.81 6.21 -28.99
CA GLU A 168 28.39 6.36 -28.65
C GLU A 168 28.15 6.38 -27.12
N ASP A 169 27.24 7.27 -26.68
CA ASP A 169 26.85 7.35 -25.28
C ASP A 169 25.84 6.24 -24.93
N SER A 170 26.24 5.33 -24.05
CA SER A 170 25.45 4.18 -23.62
C SER A 170 24.07 4.57 -23.07
N VAL A 171 23.96 5.68 -22.33
CA VAL A 171 22.68 6.14 -21.75
C VAL A 171 21.72 6.65 -22.83
N ASN A 172 22.26 7.34 -23.84
CA ASN A 172 21.46 7.79 -24.98
C ASN A 172 20.93 6.61 -25.80
N ILE A 173 21.78 5.57 -26.01
CA ILE A 173 21.38 4.35 -26.73
C ILE A 173 20.30 3.61 -25.91
N PHE A 174 20.54 3.41 -24.62
CA PHE A 174 19.59 2.79 -23.69
C PHE A 174 18.23 3.48 -23.74
N THR A 175 18.21 4.81 -23.67
CA THR A 175 16.99 5.61 -23.71
C THR A 175 16.27 5.44 -25.06
N ARG A 176 17.01 5.53 -26.20
CA ARG A 176 16.42 5.37 -27.55
C ARG A 176 15.86 3.97 -27.80
N LEU A 177 16.55 2.93 -27.35
CA LEU A 177 16.11 1.54 -27.52
C LEU A 177 14.83 1.24 -26.71
N ASN A 178 14.66 1.89 -25.58
CA ASN A 178 13.53 1.64 -24.68
C ASN A 178 12.30 2.51 -24.97
N ILE A 179 12.43 3.64 -25.65
CA ILE A 179 11.28 4.49 -26.06
C ILE A 179 10.31 3.76 -27.02
N GLY A 180 10.74 2.70 -27.70
CA GLY A 180 9.93 1.96 -28.68
C GLY A 180 9.56 0.52 -28.30
N LYS A 181 9.99 0.01 -27.13
CA LYS A 181 9.74 -1.37 -26.67
C LYS A 181 8.96 -1.38 -25.36
N ILE A 182 9.00 -2.45 -24.61
CA ILE A 182 8.34 -2.55 -23.30
C ILE A 182 8.71 -1.32 -22.47
N ASN A 183 7.71 -0.48 -22.19
CA ASN A 183 7.88 0.83 -21.60
C ASN A 183 8.71 0.75 -20.31
N LEU A 184 9.90 1.36 -20.32
CA LEU A 184 10.53 1.72 -19.07
C LEU A 184 9.56 2.57 -18.28
N THR A 185 9.49 2.34 -16.99
CA THR A 185 8.70 3.20 -16.11
C THR A 185 9.32 4.60 -16.11
N ASN A 186 8.50 5.58 -15.84
CA ASN A 186 8.93 6.96 -15.67
C ASN A 186 10.09 7.08 -14.66
N ALA A 187 10.02 6.33 -13.56
CA ALA A 187 11.08 6.29 -12.55
C ALA A 187 12.40 5.71 -13.07
N GLU A 188 12.39 4.69 -13.93
CA GLU A 188 13.62 4.14 -14.54
C GLU A 188 14.30 5.14 -15.47
N LEU A 189 13.50 5.85 -16.25
CA LEU A 189 14.00 6.93 -17.12
C LEU A 189 14.59 8.09 -16.30
N VAL A 190 13.93 8.48 -15.20
CA VAL A 190 14.44 9.50 -14.27
C VAL A 190 15.73 9.02 -13.59
N LYS A 191 15.82 7.74 -13.19
CA LYS A 191 17.06 7.15 -12.67
C LYS A 191 18.22 7.31 -13.65
N ALA A 192 17.97 7.01 -14.94
CA ALA A 192 18.98 7.17 -15.98
C ALA A 192 19.47 8.63 -16.11
N LEU A 193 18.56 9.61 -15.98
CA LEU A 193 18.94 11.03 -16.01
C LEU A 193 19.84 11.42 -14.83
N PHE A 194 19.55 10.97 -13.62
CA PHE A 194 20.37 11.25 -12.44
C PHE A 194 21.77 10.62 -12.54
N LEU A 195 21.87 9.43 -13.14
CA LEU A 195 23.09 8.65 -13.24
C LEU A 195 23.83 8.85 -14.59
N SER A 196 23.28 9.69 -15.49
CA SER A 196 23.97 10.03 -16.75
C SER A 196 25.28 10.77 -16.49
N ARG A 197 26.32 10.43 -17.24
CA ARG A 197 27.58 11.15 -17.23
C ARG A 197 27.42 12.44 -18.02
N GLY A 198 28.04 13.52 -17.56
CA GLY A 198 28.11 14.77 -18.31
C GLY A 198 28.87 14.60 -19.65
N LYS A 199 28.74 15.56 -20.58
CA LYS A 199 29.46 15.53 -21.85
C LYS A 199 30.96 15.57 -21.60
N LYS A 200 31.71 14.74 -22.33
CA LYS A 200 33.18 14.82 -22.39
C LYS A 200 33.61 16.10 -23.11
N ASP A 201 34.66 16.74 -22.61
CA ASP A 201 35.35 17.84 -23.29
C ASP A 201 36.18 17.31 -24.49
N SER A 202 36.82 18.23 -25.20
CA SER A 202 37.69 17.91 -26.35
C SER A 202 38.91 17.04 -25.98
N GLU A 203 39.23 16.87 -24.71
CA GLU A 203 40.31 16.03 -24.18
C GLU A 203 39.82 14.70 -23.62
N GLY A 204 38.53 14.37 -23.82
CA GLY A 204 37.92 13.13 -23.37
C GLY A 204 37.59 13.09 -21.87
N ARG A 205 37.72 14.21 -21.17
CA ARG A 205 37.39 14.37 -19.76
C ARG A 205 35.92 14.82 -19.62
N TYR A 206 35.21 14.30 -18.65
CA TYR A 206 33.86 14.79 -18.34
C TYR A 206 33.93 16.24 -17.84
N ALA A 207 33.21 17.14 -18.50
CA ALA A 207 33.18 18.56 -18.16
C ALA A 207 32.72 18.70 -16.69
N GLY A 208 33.61 19.31 -15.87
CA GLY A 208 33.37 19.55 -14.45
C GLY A 208 33.90 18.51 -13.46
N ASN A 209 34.58 17.43 -13.92
CA ASN A 209 35.11 16.40 -13.03
C ASN A 209 36.63 16.18 -13.11
N PRO A 210 37.50 17.06 -12.57
CA PRO A 210 38.93 16.82 -12.54
C PRO A 210 39.39 15.72 -11.56
N TYR A 211 38.54 15.20 -10.67
CA TYR A 211 38.94 14.34 -9.54
C TYR A 211 38.05 13.12 -9.26
N GLY A 212 37.25 12.63 -10.22
CA GLY A 212 36.37 11.48 -9.98
C GLY A 212 35.17 11.75 -9.04
N ILE A 213 34.90 13.03 -8.75
CA ILE A 213 33.78 13.43 -7.84
C ILE A 213 32.45 12.97 -8.42
N GLU A 214 32.30 12.96 -9.72
CA GLU A 214 31.06 12.57 -10.41
C GLU A 214 30.75 11.07 -10.22
N GLU A 215 31.77 10.21 -10.34
CA GLU A 215 31.60 8.76 -10.11
C GLU A 215 31.19 8.47 -8.67
N LYS A 216 31.78 9.19 -7.71
CA LYS A 216 31.40 9.06 -6.30
C LYS A 216 29.96 9.47 -6.06
N LYS A 217 29.52 10.61 -6.62
CA LYS A 217 28.13 11.08 -6.49
C LYS A 217 27.13 10.16 -7.19
N GLN A 218 27.47 9.61 -8.35
CA GLN A 218 26.63 8.61 -9.02
C GLN A 218 26.45 7.36 -8.15
N HIS A 219 27.52 6.91 -7.51
CA HIS A 219 27.47 5.77 -6.61
C HIS A 219 26.61 6.07 -5.36
N GLU A 220 26.79 7.25 -4.76
CA GLU A 220 25.96 7.72 -3.64
C GLU A 220 24.47 7.78 -4.04
N ILE A 221 24.14 8.33 -5.20
CA ILE A 221 22.77 8.37 -5.73
C ILE A 221 22.22 6.95 -5.92
N ALA A 222 23.00 6.05 -6.51
CA ALA A 222 22.56 4.68 -6.74
C ALA A 222 22.25 3.94 -5.43
N LEU A 223 23.11 4.05 -4.43
CA LEU A 223 22.89 3.48 -3.10
C LEU A 223 21.72 4.13 -2.36
N GLY A 224 21.64 5.46 -2.42
CA GLY A 224 20.52 6.23 -1.87
C GLY A 224 19.18 5.80 -2.47
N TRP A 225 19.14 5.64 -3.80
CA TRP A 225 17.97 5.13 -4.51
C TRP A 225 17.49 3.80 -3.97
N ASP A 226 18.39 2.82 -3.90
CA ASP A 226 18.04 1.47 -3.45
C ASP A 226 17.56 1.45 -1.99
N SER A 227 18.18 2.28 -1.14
CA SER A 227 17.73 2.42 0.25
C SER A 227 16.33 3.01 0.34
N MET A 228 16.04 4.07 -0.42
CA MET A 228 14.73 4.71 -0.42
C MET A 228 13.66 3.79 -1.04
N GLU A 229 13.96 3.11 -2.14
CA GLU A 229 13.05 2.15 -2.77
C GLU A 229 12.67 1.03 -1.80
N LYS A 230 13.65 0.50 -1.04
CA LYS A 230 13.43 -0.50 0.00
C LYS A 230 12.48 0.04 1.09
N ASP A 231 12.70 1.25 1.57
CA ASP A 231 11.84 1.87 2.59
C ASP A 231 10.41 2.11 2.07
N LEU A 232 10.26 2.58 0.84
CA LEU A 232 8.97 2.80 0.20
C LEU A 232 8.20 1.49 -0.07
N HIS A 233 8.89 0.36 -0.23
CA HIS A 233 8.26 -0.97 -0.35
C HIS A 233 7.70 -1.49 0.99
N ASN A 234 7.96 -0.81 2.10
CA ASN A 234 7.27 -1.11 3.35
C ASN A 234 5.82 -0.60 3.27
N GLU A 235 4.85 -1.52 3.21
CA GLU A 235 3.42 -1.18 3.10
C GLU A 235 2.92 -0.28 4.22
N LYS A 236 3.44 -0.43 5.44
CA LYS A 236 3.07 0.43 6.57
C LYS A 236 3.56 1.87 6.38
N PHE A 237 4.75 2.03 5.81
CA PHE A 237 5.31 3.34 5.48
C PHE A 237 4.60 3.93 4.25
N TRP A 238 4.38 3.15 3.19
CA TRP A 238 3.65 3.56 1.99
C TRP A 238 2.27 4.13 2.33
N THR A 239 1.48 3.37 3.06
CA THR A 239 0.13 3.79 3.44
C THR A 239 0.09 4.96 4.42
N PHE A 240 1.19 5.24 5.12
CA PHE A 240 1.33 6.44 5.93
C PHE A 240 1.50 7.69 5.06
N ILE A 241 2.29 7.63 3.99
CA ILE A 241 2.64 8.80 3.17
C ILE A 241 1.66 9.07 2.02
N THR A 242 0.85 8.11 1.60
CA THR A 242 -0.06 8.28 0.47
C THR A 242 -1.33 7.44 0.58
N ASN A 243 -2.39 7.84 -0.15
CA ASN A 243 -3.60 7.05 -0.37
C ASN A 243 -3.56 6.28 -1.70
N GLU A 244 -2.49 6.47 -2.50
CA GLU A 244 -2.34 5.75 -3.76
C GLU A 244 -2.08 4.27 -3.51
N LYS A 245 -2.70 3.44 -4.34
CA LYS A 245 -2.44 2.01 -4.31
C LYS A 245 -1.03 1.72 -4.80
N SER A 246 -0.37 0.75 -4.19
CA SER A 246 1.00 0.39 -4.52
C SER A 246 1.17 -0.16 -5.94
N ASP A 247 0.13 -0.74 -6.52
CA ASP A 247 0.09 -1.25 -7.90
C ASP A 247 0.11 -0.13 -8.96
N HIS A 248 -0.29 1.11 -8.60
CA HIS A 248 -0.16 2.27 -9.49
C HIS A 248 1.30 2.74 -9.66
N TYR A 249 2.20 2.33 -8.77
CA TYR A 249 3.61 2.71 -8.75
C TYR A 249 4.50 1.45 -8.77
N PRO A 250 4.78 0.86 -9.95
CA PRO A 250 5.67 -0.30 -10.06
C PRO A 250 7.06 -0.03 -9.45
N ILE A 251 7.53 1.21 -9.54
CA ILE A 251 8.70 1.73 -8.83
C ILE A 251 8.24 2.88 -7.94
N ARG A 252 8.22 2.65 -6.63
CA ARG A 252 7.60 3.57 -5.66
C ARG A 252 8.32 4.90 -5.50
N MET A 253 9.59 4.97 -5.92
CA MET A 253 10.34 6.24 -6.05
C MET A 253 9.63 7.28 -6.92
N GLU A 254 8.82 6.85 -7.89
CA GLU A 254 8.06 7.73 -8.78
C GLU A 254 7.14 8.68 -8.00
N LEU A 255 6.58 8.24 -6.89
CA LEU A 255 5.77 9.09 -6.00
C LEU A 255 6.53 10.35 -5.54
N LEU A 256 7.81 10.21 -5.16
CA LEU A 256 8.62 11.34 -4.74
C LEU A 256 8.89 12.31 -5.89
N PHE A 257 9.09 11.77 -7.09
CA PHE A 257 9.30 12.58 -8.29
C PHE A 257 8.04 13.32 -8.71
N ASP A 258 6.91 12.66 -8.68
CA ASP A 258 5.60 13.26 -8.97
C ASP A 258 5.28 14.38 -7.97
N MET A 259 5.66 14.23 -6.70
CA MET A 259 5.55 15.29 -5.69
C MET A 259 6.42 16.50 -6.00
N ILE A 260 7.67 16.30 -6.48
CA ILE A 260 8.60 17.38 -6.81
C ILE A 260 8.13 18.15 -8.04
N GLU A 261 7.72 17.43 -9.08
CA GLU A 261 7.25 18.05 -10.33
C GLU A 261 5.76 18.43 -10.31
N MET A 262 5.09 18.22 -9.17
CA MET A 262 3.64 18.52 -8.97
C MET A 262 2.79 17.99 -10.12
N LYS A 263 2.96 16.70 -10.46
CA LYS A 263 2.25 16.04 -11.56
C LYS A 263 0.73 16.18 -11.37
N PRO A 264 0.04 16.81 -12.32
CA PRO A 264 -1.43 16.90 -12.26
C PRO A 264 -2.08 15.55 -12.53
N ASN A 265 -3.30 15.37 -12.01
CA ASN A 265 -4.07 14.18 -12.29
C ASN A 265 -4.41 14.09 -13.80
N GLY A 266 -4.24 12.89 -14.38
CA GLY A 266 -4.57 12.63 -15.79
C GLY A 266 -3.47 12.98 -16.79
N GLU A 267 -2.30 13.42 -16.33
CA GLU A 267 -1.15 13.65 -17.19
C GLU A 267 -0.51 12.36 -17.70
N SER A 268 0.29 12.49 -18.76
CA SER A 268 0.93 11.35 -19.42
C SER A 268 1.85 10.56 -18.48
N ASN A 269 2.03 9.28 -18.78
CA ASN A 269 2.93 8.42 -18.01
C ASN A 269 4.38 8.92 -17.97
N PHE A 270 4.80 9.75 -18.96
CA PHE A 270 6.14 10.31 -19.04
C PHE A 270 6.24 11.78 -18.63
N TYR A 271 5.18 12.34 -18.01
CA TYR A 271 5.15 13.74 -17.59
C TYR A 271 6.37 14.10 -16.73
N THR A 272 6.62 13.36 -15.68
CA THR A 272 7.68 13.62 -14.71
C THR A 272 9.07 13.46 -15.33
N PHE A 273 9.28 12.42 -16.15
CA PHE A 273 10.52 12.27 -16.91
C PHE A 273 10.78 13.49 -17.82
N ASN A 274 9.80 13.92 -18.59
CA ASN A 274 9.93 15.04 -19.51
C ASN A 274 10.29 16.35 -18.76
N ARG A 275 9.71 16.55 -17.57
CA ARG A 275 10.02 17.71 -16.71
C ARG A 275 11.46 17.66 -16.20
N PHE A 276 11.92 16.53 -15.67
CA PHE A 276 13.30 16.37 -15.24
C PHE A 276 14.28 16.49 -16.41
N TYR A 277 13.98 15.88 -17.55
CA TYR A 277 14.81 15.96 -18.75
C TYR A 277 14.99 17.41 -19.20
N ALA A 278 13.91 18.18 -19.29
CA ALA A 278 13.98 19.60 -19.67
C ALA A 278 14.78 20.42 -18.64
N ARG A 279 14.59 20.16 -17.35
CA ARG A 279 15.32 20.82 -16.26
C ARG A 279 16.82 20.56 -16.34
N PHE A 280 17.23 19.31 -16.45
CA PHE A 280 18.65 18.93 -16.46
C PHE A 280 19.38 19.29 -17.77
N LYS A 281 18.63 19.41 -18.88
CA LYS A 281 19.17 19.91 -20.14
C LYS A 281 19.51 21.41 -20.09
N ASN A 282 18.70 22.18 -19.37
CA ASN A 282 18.84 23.65 -19.29
C ASN A 282 19.77 24.10 -18.15
N SER A 283 19.77 23.38 -17.05
CA SER A 283 20.64 23.64 -15.90
C SER A 283 21.00 22.32 -15.24
N ASP A 284 22.28 22.02 -15.12
CA ASP A 284 22.73 20.79 -14.47
C ASP A 284 22.63 20.90 -12.95
N ASN A 285 21.39 20.84 -12.44
CA ASN A 285 21.07 20.87 -11.02
C ASN A 285 20.63 19.49 -10.49
N ARG A 286 21.11 18.39 -11.09
CA ARG A 286 20.78 17.02 -10.73
C ARG A 286 21.07 16.73 -9.27
N TYR A 287 22.21 17.15 -8.78
CA TYR A 287 22.62 16.89 -7.40
C TYR A 287 21.78 17.65 -6.39
N ASP A 288 21.47 18.93 -6.65
CA ASP A 288 20.58 19.71 -5.78
C ASP A 288 19.17 19.10 -5.73
N THR A 289 18.71 18.60 -6.88
CA THR A 289 17.41 17.91 -6.97
C THR A 289 17.46 16.58 -6.21
N TRP A 290 18.55 15.83 -6.28
CA TRP A 290 18.73 14.61 -5.52
C TRP A 290 18.75 14.88 -4.01
N GLU A 291 19.49 15.88 -3.56
CA GLU A 291 19.50 16.30 -2.16
C GLU A 291 18.09 16.71 -1.65
N LEU A 292 17.27 17.28 -2.53
CA LEU A 292 15.88 17.57 -2.18
C LEU A 292 15.07 16.28 -1.98
N ILE A 293 15.26 15.26 -2.84
CA ILE A 293 14.62 13.96 -2.72
C ILE A 293 15.02 13.29 -1.40
N GLU A 294 16.32 13.29 -1.08
CA GLU A 294 16.82 12.76 0.20
C GLU A 294 16.23 13.47 1.40
N ARG A 295 16.15 14.79 1.37
CA ARG A 295 15.52 15.59 2.44
C ARG A 295 14.04 15.27 2.59
N TYR A 296 13.30 15.09 1.48
CA TYR A 296 11.90 14.66 1.54
C TYR A 296 11.79 13.30 2.24
N MET A 297 12.58 12.34 1.82
CA MET A 297 12.57 11.00 2.39
C MET A 297 12.93 11.01 3.88
N GLN A 298 13.95 11.77 4.28
CA GLN A 298 14.35 11.93 5.68
C GLN A 298 13.23 12.53 6.52
N GLN A 299 12.55 13.57 6.01
CA GLN A 299 11.45 14.21 6.70
C GLN A 299 10.24 13.28 6.86
N LEU A 300 9.91 12.52 5.82
CA LEU A 300 8.84 11.51 5.87
C LEU A 300 9.15 10.41 6.88
N LYS A 301 10.40 9.94 6.93
CA LYS A 301 10.86 8.96 7.93
C LYS A 301 10.84 9.54 9.35
N GLU A 302 11.25 10.77 9.55
CA GLU A 302 11.15 11.45 10.85
C GLU A 302 9.70 11.48 11.34
N TRP A 303 8.75 11.86 10.49
CA TRP A 303 7.33 11.85 10.84
C TRP A 303 6.79 10.45 11.14
N TYR A 304 7.20 9.48 10.32
CA TYR A 304 6.80 8.09 10.52
C TYR A 304 7.27 7.53 11.87
N HIS A 305 8.48 7.88 12.30
CA HIS A 305 9.04 7.42 13.59
C HIS A 305 8.56 8.23 14.80
N SER A 306 8.13 9.47 14.60
CA SER A 306 7.55 10.28 15.67
C SER A 306 6.15 9.80 16.03
N PHE A 307 5.94 9.36 17.27
CA PHE A 307 4.68 8.79 17.72
C PHE A 307 3.48 9.72 17.47
N ASP A 308 3.56 10.99 17.90
CA ASP A 308 2.49 11.97 17.70
C ASP A 308 2.27 12.31 16.24
N LEU A 309 3.36 12.64 15.50
CA LEU A 309 3.25 13.03 14.09
C LEU A 309 2.76 11.87 13.22
N PHE A 310 3.12 10.63 13.53
CA PHE A 310 2.60 9.45 12.85
C PHE A 310 1.06 9.41 12.90
N HIS A 311 0.47 9.61 14.08
CA HIS A 311 -0.98 9.56 14.24
C HIS A 311 -1.67 10.76 13.58
N HIS A 312 -1.16 11.97 13.77
CA HIS A 312 -1.75 13.19 13.26
C HIS A 312 -1.61 13.33 11.74
N ILE A 313 -0.41 13.12 11.19
CA ILE A 313 -0.17 13.16 9.74
C ILE A 313 -0.89 12.00 9.04
N GLY A 314 -0.84 10.81 9.63
CA GLY A 314 -1.57 9.66 9.11
C GLY A 314 -3.07 9.91 8.98
N PHE A 315 -3.69 10.59 9.97
CA PHE A 315 -5.09 11.03 9.87
C PHE A 315 -5.30 12.01 8.71
N LEU A 316 -4.46 13.04 8.60
CA LEU A 316 -4.56 14.05 7.52
C LEU A 316 -4.44 13.38 6.14
N VAL A 317 -3.46 12.51 5.96
CA VAL A 317 -3.28 11.78 4.70
C VAL A 317 -4.47 10.84 4.44
N ALA A 318 -4.90 10.05 5.44
CA ALA A 318 -6.05 9.16 5.31
C ALA A 318 -7.35 9.88 4.93
N THR A 319 -7.48 11.15 5.34
CA THR A 319 -8.62 12.00 5.01
C THR A 319 -8.40 12.92 3.79
N GLY A 320 -7.36 12.63 2.96
CA GLY A 320 -7.14 13.25 1.65
C GLY A 320 -6.25 14.50 1.63
N THR A 321 -5.52 14.79 2.72
CA THR A 321 -4.49 15.82 2.67
C THR A 321 -3.24 15.26 1.98
N SER A 322 -2.71 15.96 0.99
CA SER A 322 -1.47 15.54 0.32
C SER A 322 -0.28 15.68 1.28
N VAL A 323 0.54 14.66 1.38
CA VAL A 323 1.78 14.72 2.16
C VAL A 323 2.76 15.76 1.61
N LYS A 324 2.67 16.06 0.29
CA LYS A 324 3.45 17.13 -0.34
C LYS A 324 3.15 18.51 0.27
N SER A 325 1.86 18.81 0.53
CA SER A 325 1.51 20.09 1.18
C SER A 325 2.07 20.22 2.59
N LEU A 326 2.23 19.10 3.31
CA LEU A 326 2.88 19.08 4.62
C LEU A 326 4.39 19.27 4.50
N LEU A 327 5.03 18.66 3.48
CA LEU A 327 6.46 18.87 3.19
C LEU A 327 6.73 20.34 2.82
N ASP A 328 5.87 20.97 2.03
CA ASP A 328 6.00 22.38 1.66
C ASP A 328 5.95 23.32 2.87
N ILE A 329 5.09 23.00 3.85
CA ILE A 329 5.04 23.76 5.11
C ILE A 329 6.29 23.52 5.95
N ALA A 330 6.70 22.25 6.12
CA ALA A 330 7.81 21.89 7.00
C ALA A 330 9.18 22.35 6.48
N MET A 331 9.33 22.41 5.15
CA MET A 331 10.61 22.66 4.47
C MET A 331 10.62 24.00 3.73
N SER A 332 9.67 24.89 4.00
CA SER A 332 9.61 26.21 3.40
C SER A 332 10.90 27.00 3.68
N THR A 333 11.56 27.46 2.63
CA THR A 333 12.73 28.35 2.71
C THR A 333 12.31 29.81 2.95
N ASP A 334 11.15 30.19 2.41
CA ASP A 334 10.65 31.56 2.50
C ASP A 334 10.06 31.86 3.89
N ASN A 335 9.47 30.86 4.52
CA ASN A 335 8.90 30.95 5.87
C ASN A 335 9.34 29.74 6.71
N PRO A 336 10.60 29.71 7.16
CA PRO A 336 11.09 28.55 7.93
C PRO A 336 10.31 28.39 9.23
N ILE A 337 9.82 27.18 9.47
CA ILE A 337 9.02 26.82 10.63
C ILE A 337 9.85 25.96 11.61
N LYS A 338 9.71 26.19 12.92
CA LYS A 338 10.31 25.29 13.92
C LYS A 338 9.52 24.00 14.01
N LYS A 339 10.16 22.90 14.42
CA LYS A 339 9.50 21.59 14.60
C LYS A 339 8.31 21.67 15.58
N SER A 340 8.42 22.46 16.64
CA SER A 340 7.31 22.72 17.58
C SER A 340 6.12 23.36 16.91
N ASP A 341 6.38 24.39 16.10
CA ASP A 341 5.35 25.17 15.42
C ASP A 341 4.70 24.36 14.29
N PHE A 342 5.49 23.51 13.63
CA PHE A 342 4.97 22.54 12.66
C PHE A 342 3.98 21.55 13.32
N LYS A 343 4.29 21.02 14.50
CA LYS A 343 3.36 20.17 15.25
C LYS A 343 2.04 20.90 15.54
N LEU A 344 2.11 22.14 15.96
CA LEU A 344 0.91 22.96 16.19
C LEU A 344 0.13 23.21 14.89
N ARG A 345 0.82 23.46 13.77
CA ARG A 345 0.18 23.63 12.47
C ARG A 345 -0.54 22.37 12.01
N VAL A 346 0.05 21.19 12.21
CA VAL A 346 -0.59 19.90 11.92
C VAL A 346 -1.88 19.72 12.75
N LEU A 347 -1.86 20.06 14.04
CA LEU A 347 -3.05 20.04 14.89
C LEU A 347 -4.12 21.03 14.39
N ASP A 348 -3.72 22.22 13.97
CA ASP A 348 -4.65 23.19 13.39
C ASP A 348 -5.29 22.68 12.09
N MET A 349 -4.53 22.00 11.23
CA MET A 349 -5.09 21.39 10.02
C MET A 349 -6.10 20.29 10.35
N ILE A 350 -5.88 19.52 11.42
CA ILE A 350 -6.87 18.55 11.90
C ILE A 350 -8.11 19.28 12.41
N ARG A 351 -7.98 20.35 13.20
CA ARG A 351 -9.08 21.18 13.67
C ARG A 351 -9.89 21.77 12.52
N GLU A 352 -9.21 22.31 11.49
CA GLU A 352 -9.85 22.82 10.27
C GLU A 352 -10.66 21.71 9.56
N LYS A 353 -10.17 20.49 9.55
CA LYS A 353 -10.84 19.33 8.95
C LYS A 353 -12.01 18.83 9.78
N MET A 354 -11.91 18.98 11.09
CA MET A 354 -12.96 18.62 12.07
C MET A 354 -13.96 19.77 12.31
N ALA A 355 -13.74 20.94 11.73
CA ALA A 355 -14.69 22.03 11.75
C ALA A 355 -15.77 21.77 10.70
N PHE A 356 -17.01 21.59 11.14
CA PHE A 356 -18.15 21.42 10.24
C PHE A 356 -18.63 22.77 9.72
N LYS A 357 -18.88 22.87 8.41
CA LYS A 357 -19.47 24.04 7.79
C LYS A 357 -20.94 23.79 7.52
N VAL A 358 -21.81 24.53 8.19
CA VAL A 358 -23.23 24.59 7.85
C VAL A 358 -23.44 25.75 6.88
N GLY A 359 -23.56 25.43 5.56
CA GLY A 359 -23.75 26.44 4.51
C GLY A 359 -22.49 27.26 4.17
N ASP A 360 -22.64 28.28 3.30
CA ASP A 360 -21.55 29.14 2.82
C ASP A 360 -21.07 30.18 3.85
N ASN A 361 -21.70 30.28 5.00
CA ASN A 361 -21.45 31.30 6.02
C ASN A 361 -20.97 30.69 7.34
N ASP A 362 -19.78 31.11 7.68
CA ASP A 362 -19.12 31.25 8.98
C ASP A 362 -18.87 30.03 9.90
N PHE A 363 -17.65 29.97 10.32
CA PHE A 363 -17.07 29.26 11.45
C PHE A 363 -17.68 29.75 12.77
N GLY A 364 -18.73 29.17 13.26
CA GLY A 364 -19.34 29.81 14.42
C GLY A 364 -19.80 28.94 15.54
N GLU A 365 -20.26 27.74 15.32
CA GLU A 365 -20.84 26.97 16.41
C GLU A 365 -20.09 25.67 16.66
N GLU A 366 -19.87 25.36 17.92
CA GLU A 366 -19.34 24.10 18.40
C GLU A 366 -20.34 22.99 18.04
N ILE A 367 -19.90 22.03 17.21
CA ILE A 367 -20.77 20.92 16.79
C ILE A 367 -20.97 19.99 17.97
N ASP A 368 -22.21 19.81 18.38
CA ASP A 368 -22.55 18.68 19.21
C ASP A 368 -22.54 17.40 18.39
N TYR A 369 -21.63 16.48 18.72
CA TYR A 369 -21.56 15.17 18.05
C TYR A 369 -22.85 14.38 18.17
N ALA A 370 -23.69 14.67 19.16
CA ALA A 370 -24.99 14.03 19.31
C ALA A 370 -25.99 14.39 18.19
N GLU A 371 -25.82 15.54 17.55
CA GLU A 371 -26.70 16.02 16.48
C GLU A 371 -26.31 15.52 15.08
N LEU A 372 -25.14 14.86 14.95
CA LEU A 372 -24.67 14.34 13.65
C LEU A 372 -25.52 13.17 13.20
N ASN A 373 -26.07 13.26 11.98
CA ASN A 373 -26.91 12.25 11.36
C ASN A 373 -26.20 11.62 10.15
N TYR A 374 -26.31 10.30 10.02
CA TYR A 374 -25.70 9.52 8.94
C TYR A 374 -26.18 9.94 7.55
N GLU A 375 -27.45 10.28 7.39
CA GLU A 375 -28.03 10.61 6.08
C GLU A 375 -27.39 11.86 5.49
N ASP A 376 -27.13 12.89 6.32
CA ASP A 376 -26.62 14.18 5.91
C ASP A 376 -25.10 14.31 6.08
N HIS A 377 -24.51 13.60 7.03
CA HIS A 377 -23.15 13.85 7.53
C HIS A 377 -22.23 12.62 7.46
N SER A 378 -22.55 11.58 6.67
CA SER A 378 -21.86 10.28 6.68
C SER A 378 -20.34 10.40 6.55
N LYS A 379 -19.84 11.26 5.65
CA LYS A 379 -18.40 11.48 5.47
C LYS A 379 -17.74 12.12 6.69
N PHE A 380 -18.42 13.07 7.32
CA PHE A 380 -17.91 13.75 8.51
C PHE A 380 -17.93 12.80 9.72
N ILE A 381 -18.99 12.02 9.89
CA ILE A 381 -19.09 10.95 10.90
C ILE A 381 -17.92 9.96 10.75
N GLN A 382 -17.58 9.59 9.52
CA GLN A 382 -16.42 8.73 9.27
C GLN A 382 -15.11 9.38 9.75
N TYR A 383 -14.92 10.68 9.53
CA TYR A 383 -13.74 11.39 10.03
C TYR A 383 -13.70 11.47 11.56
N VAL A 384 -14.84 11.75 12.21
CA VAL A 384 -14.96 11.75 13.68
C VAL A 384 -14.59 10.40 14.26
N LEU A 385 -15.17 9.33 13.74
CA LEU A 385 -14.92 7.96 14.24
C LEU A 385 -13.49 7.50 13.93
N LEU A 386 -12.93 7.89 12.79
CA LEU A 386 -11.53 7.59 12.46
C LEU A 386 -10.59 8.29 13.46
N LEU A 387 -10.76 9.60 13.67
CA LEU A 387 -9.94 10.36 14.61
C LEU A 387 -10.12 9.85 16.04
N PHE A 388 -11.32 9.48 16.43
CA PHE A 388 -11.61 8.89 17.73
C PHE A 388 -10.84 7.58 17.97
N ASN A 389 -10.77 6.69 16.96
CA ASN A 389 -9.98 5.48 17.04
C ASN A 389 -8.47 5.77 17.12
N ILE A 390 -7.97 6.72 16.31
CA ILE A 390 -6.57 7.13 16.30
C ILE A 390 -6.17 7.71 17.66
N GLU A 391 -6.94 8.67 18.16
CA GLU A 391 -6.67 9.35 19.42
C GLU A 391 -6.83 8.45 20.64
N THR A 392 -7.77 7.52 20.62
CA THR A 392 -7.91 6.51 21.68
C THR A 392 -6.65 5.66 21.80
N ILE A 393 -5.97 5.35 20.71
CA ILE A 393 -4.69 4.64 20.73
C ILE A 393 -3.57 5.57 21.18
N ARG A 394 -3.47 6.76 20.57
CA ARG A 394 -2.39 7.71 20.85
C ARG A 394 -2.35 8.17 22.32
N GLN A 395 -3.52 8.51 22.87
CA GLN A 395 -3.62 9.02 24.26
C GLN A 395 -3.29 7.98 25.33
N LYS A 396 -3.29 6.67 24.97
CA LYS A 396 -2.77 5.63 25.88
C LYS A 396 -1.27 5.72 26.12
N GLY A 397 -0.53 6.39 25.22
CA GLY A 397 0.89 6.67 25.38
C GLY A 397 1.83 5.46 25.23
N ASP A 398 1.33 4.31 24.77
CA ASP A 398 2.16 3.16 24.45
C ASP A 398 2.76 3.31 23.04
N GLU A 399 4.03 3.71 22.97
CA GLU A 399 4.73 3.94 21.71
C GLU A 399 4.86 2.69 20.83
N ASN A 400 4.70 1.48 21.40
CA ASN A 400 4.72 0.23 20.66
C ASN A 400 3.39 -0.05 19.94
N VAL A 401 2.31 0.61 20.36
CA VAL A 401 0.96 0.43 19.79
C VAL A 401 0.60 1.66 18.95
N ARG A 402 0.61 1.50 17.64
CA ARG A 402 0.29 2.56 16.67
C ARG A 402 -0.98 2.23 15.91
N PHE A 403 -1.71 3.26 15.49
CA PHE A 403 -2.89 3.06 14.63
C PHE A 403 -2.49 2.39 13.30
N PRO A 404 -3.15 1.31 12.88
CA PRO A 404 -2.75 0.54 11.71
C PRO A 404 -3.28 1.14 10.41
N PHE A 405 -2.72 2.26 9.93
CA PHE A 405 -3.14 2.92 8.68
C PHE A 405 -3.13 1.97 7.48
N TYR A 406 -2.21 1.00 7.44
CA TYR A 406 -2.14 0.02 6.36
C TYR A 406 -3.40 -0.89 6.31
N ARG A 407 -3.97 -1.24 7.48
CA ARG A 407 -5.24 -1.98 7.55
C ARG A 407 -6.41 -1.10 7.13
N TYR A 408 -6.42 0.14 7.62
CA TYR A 408 -7.47 1.10 7.25
C TYR A 408 -7.57 1.31 5.72
N LYS A 409 -6.43 1.26 5.00
CA LYS A 409 -6.36 1.54 3.57
C LYS A 409 -6.39 0.29 2.67
N ASN A 410 -5.78 -0.82 3.08
CA ASN A 410 -5.53 -1.98 2.23
C ASN A 410 -6.40 -3.20 2.54
N GLU A 411 -6.85 -3.39 3.78
CA GLU A 411 -7.67 -4.55 4.18
C GLU A 411 -9.17 -4.34 3.96
N GLY A 412 -9.54 -3.50 3.02
CA GLY A 412 -10.92 -3.09 2.72
C GLY A 412 -11.23 -1.72 3.30
N THR A 413 -12.08 -0.99 2.62
CA THR A 413 -12.54 0.33 3.09
C THR A 413 -13.32 0.14 4.38
N TRP A 414 -12.87 0.76 5.48
CA TRP A 414 -13.67 0.79 6.69
C TRP A 414 -14.93 1.62 6.43
N SER A 415 -16.07 1.02 6.71
CA SER A 415 -17.39 1.63 6.50
C SER A 415 -18.08 1.91 7.82
N LEU A 416 -19.05 2.82 7.74
CA LEU A 416 -19.94 3.08 8.87
C LEU A 416 -20.92 1.92 9.03
N GLU A 417 -21.03 1.41 10.24
CA GLU A 417 -21.95 0.36 10.64
C GLU A 417 -22.84 0.85 11.77
N HIS A 418 -24.15 0.55 11.70
CA HIS A 418 -25.06 0.79 12.80
C HIS A 418 -24.72 -0.16 13.94
N ILE A 419 -24.56 0.36 15.15
CA ILE A 419 -24.33 -0.44 16.36
C ILE A 419 -25.55 -1.31 16.63
N HIS A 420 -26.75 -0.73 16.54
CA HIS A 420 -28.04 -1.41 16.61
C HIS A 420 -28.82 -1.10 15.32
N ALA A 421 -29.22 -2.13 14.57
CA ALA A 421 -30.07 -1.98 13.40
C ALA A 421 -31.53 -2.34 13.72
N GLN A 422 -32.45 -1.53 13.24
CA GLN A 422 -33.89 -1.71 13.45
C GLN A 422 -34.61 -2.27 12.22
N ASN A 423 -33.89 -2.58 11.13
CA ASN A 423 -34.56 -2.95 9.90
C ASN A 423 -33.98 -4.23 9.27
N SER A 424 -34.88 -5.16 8.94
CA SER A 424 -34.56 -6.41 8.25
C SER A 424 -34.81 -6.37 6.74
N GLU A 425 -35.16 -5.20 6.17
CA GLU A 425 -35.63 -5.05 4.79
C GLU A 425 -34.63 -5.44 3.69
N SER A 426 -33.34 -5.50 3.99
CA SER A 426 -32.32 -5.86 2.99
C SER A 426 -32.17 -7.37 2.76
N LEU A 427 -32.75 -8.22 3.60
CA LEU A 427 -32.70 -9.67 3.46
C LEU A 427 -33.63 -10.12 2.34
N LYS A 428 -33.15 -10.93 1.40
CA LYS A 428 -33.86 -11.27 0.15
C LYS A 428 -34.10 -12.76 -0.04
N THR A 429 -33.34 -13.61 0.63
CA THR A 429 -33.39 -15.07 0.41
C THR A 429 -33.90 -15.84 1.64
N ASN A 430 -34.48 -17.00 1.39
CA ASN A 430 -34.92 -17.89 2.45
C ASN A 430 -33.79 -18.28 3.41
N GLN A 431 -32.57 -18.43 2.86
CA GLN A 431 -31.41 -18.76 3.68
C GLN A 431 -31.01 -17.61 4.62
N GLU A 432 -31.02 -16.37 4.14
CA GLU A 432 -30.75 -15.18 4.96
C GLU A 432 -31.82 -15.00 6.06
N TRP A 433 -33.10 -15.17 5.73
CA TRP A 433 -34.16 -15.09 6.72
C TRP A 433 -34.05 -16.18 7.79
N LYS A 434 -33.71 -17.41 7.39
CA LYS A 434 -33.52 -18.53 8.33
C LYS A 434 -32.35 -18.23 9.28
N GLU A 435 -31.18 -17.83 8.76
CA GLU A 435 -30.01 -17.50 9.56
C GLU A 435 -30.29 -16.35 10.52
N TRP A 436 -30.99 -15.33 10.05
CA TRP A 436 -31.40 -14.20 10.88
C TRP A 436 -32.31 -14.68 12.05
N LEU A 437 -33.34 -15.49 11.77
CA LEU A 437 -34.25 -16.04 12.79
C LEU A 437 -33.52 -16.91 13.80
N GLU A 438 -32.65 -17.83 13.35
CA GLU A 438 -31.89 -18.73 14.21
C GLU A 438 -30.95 -17.99 15.18
N ILE A 439 -30.30 -16.94 14.70
CA ILE A 439 -29.36 -16.15 15.51
C ILE A 439 -30.12 -15.28 16.52
N HIS A 440 -31.17 -14.58 16.08
CA HIS A 440 -31.96 -13.73 16.98
C HIS A 440 -32.78 -14.55 18.01
N LYS A 441 -33.18 -15.76 17.66
CA LYS A 441 -33.80 -16.70 18.62
C LYS A 441 -32.85 -17.01 19.80
N LYS A 442 -31.56 -17.29 19.51
CA LYS A 442 -30.57 -17.52 20.58
C LYS A 442 -30.40 -16.29 21.48
N SER A 443 -30.48 -15.09 20.90
CA SER A 443 -30.43 -13.83 21.65
C SER A 443 -31.64 -13.70 22.59
N LEU A 444 -32.87 -13.99 22.10
CA LEU A 444 -34.10 -13.95 22.91
C LEU A 444 -34.08 -15.00 24.03
N GLU A 445 -33.58 -16.21 23.75
CA GLU A 445 -33.47 -17.29 24.75
C GLU A 445 -32.47 -16.94 25.88
N GLY A 446 -31.52 -16.06 25.62
CA GLY A 446 -30.51 -15.59 26.59
C GLY A 446 -30.95 -14.42 27.47
N LEU A 447 -32.12 -13.81 27.21
CA LEU A 447 -32.58 -12.66 27.99
C LEU A 447 -33.07 -13.05 29.38
N GLU A 448 -32.57 -12.38 30.41
CA GLU A 448 -33.08 -12.44 31.76
C GLU A 448 -34.21 -11.40 31.93
N VAL A 449 -35.46 -11.84 31.94
CA VAL A 449 -36.65 -10.98 31.94
C VAL A 449 -37.65 -11.39 33.01
N SER A 450 -38.64 -10.52 33.27
CA SER A 450 -39.74 -10.79 34.16
C SER A 450 -40.63 -11.97 33.67
N SER A 451 -41.48 -12.54 34.55
CA SER A 451 -42.38 -13.65 34.20
C SER A 451 -43.39 -13.30 33.10
N ASP A 452 -43.80 -12.03 33.03
CA ASP A 452 -44.80 -11.57 32.06
C ASP A 452 -44.13 -11.35 30.67
N ASP A 453 -42.95 -10.75 30.64
CA ASP A 453 -42.17 -10.59 29.43
C ASP A 453 -41.73 -11.94 28.84
N LYS A 454 -41.48 -12.94 29.70
CA LYS A 454 -41.11 -14.30 29.30
C LYS A 454 -42.15 -14.96 28.41
N LYS A 455 -43.43 -14.79 28.72
CA LYS A 455 -44.51 -15.33 27.88
C LYS A 455 -44.55 -14.70 26.51
N GLN A 456 -44.36 -13.38 26.45
CA GLN A 456 -44.28 -12.67 25.15
C GLN A 456 -43.11 -13.16 24.31
N ILE A 457 -41.93 -13.37 24.92
CA ILE A 457 -40.76 -13.89 24.26
C ILE A 457 -41.02 -15.32 23.74
N GLU A 458 -41.61 -16.21 24.55
CA GLU A 458 -41.95 -17.57 24.15
C GLU A 458 -42.89 -17.58 22.93
N GLU A 459 -43.94 -16.73 22.91
CA GLU A 459 -44.84 -16.58 21.77
C GLU A 459 -44.13 -16.12 20.48
N VAL A 460 -43.15 -15.22 20.59
CA VAL A 460 -42.38 -14.76 19.45
C VAL A 460 -41.45 -15.86 18.95
N ILE A 461 -40.80 -16.58 19.87
CA ILE A 461 -39.92 -17.73 19.52
C ILE A 461 -40.73 -18.82 18.80
N ASP A 462 -41.95 -19.11 19.22
CA ASP A 462 -42.82 -20.10 18.56
C ASP A 462 -43.18 -19.67 17.13
N LYS A 463 -43.47 -18.38 16.91
CA LYS A 463 -43.68 -17.83 15.57
C LYS A 463 -42.42 -17.94 14.72
N MET A 464 -41.23 -17.64 15.27
CA MET A 464 -39.95 -17.81 14.56
C MET A 464 -39.71 -19.27 14.17
N ASN A 465 -39.96 -20.23 15.07
CA ASN A 465 -39.84 -21.66 14.79
C ASN A 465 -40.77 -22.09 13.65
N THR A 466 -42.00 -21.54 13.62
CA THR A 466 -42.96 -21.80 12.53
C THR A 466 -42.42 -21.36 11.18
N VAL A 467 -41.88 -20.14 11.08
CA VAL A 467 -41.28 -19.63 9.82
C VAL A 467 -40.08 -20.48 9.42
N ILE A 468 -39.17 -20.84 10.36
CA ILE A 468 -38.02 -21.70 10.09
C ILE A 468 -38.47 -23.08 9.56
N THR A 469 -39.56 -23.63 10.12
CA THR A 469 -40.14 -24.91 9.67
C THR A 469 -40.64 -24.80 8.24
N HIS A 470 -41.38 -23.75 7.90
CA HIS A 470 -41.90 -23.49 6.56
C HIS A 470 -40.76 -23.27 5.54
N ILE A 471 -39.65 -22.62 5.92
CA ILE A 471 -38.47 -22.48 5.07
C ILE A 471 -37.84 -23.85 4.72
N ASN A 472 -37.87 -24.79 5.67
CA ASN A 472 -37.28 -26.12 5.47
C ASN A 472 -38.25 -27.10 4.74
N GLU A 473 -39.54 -26.78 4.63
CA GLU A 473 -40.54 -27.60 3.98
C GLU A 473 -40.50 -27.49 2.45
N LYS A 474 -40.18 -28.60 1.78
CA LYS A 474 -40.16 -28.65 0.32
C LYS A 474 -41.58 -28.50 -0.26
N GLY A 475 -41.81 -27.42 -1.00
CA GLY A 475 -43.09 -27.17 -1.68
C GLY A 475 -44.11 -26.38 -0.83
N TYR A 476 -43.64 -25.71 0.21
CA TYR A 476 -44.49 -24.79 0.96
C TYR A 476 -45.12 -23.74 0.05
N LYS A 477 -46.44 -23.55 0.16
CA LYS A 477 -47.25 -22.70 -0.74
C LYS A 477 -47.47 -21.27 -0.22
N GLY A 478 -47.08 -21.00 1.03
CA GLY A 478 -47.17 -19.66 1.63
C GLY A 478 -46.03 -18.73 1.20
N SER A 479 -46.14 -17.46 1.59
CA SER A 479 -45.08 -16.45 1.35
C SER A 479 -44.18 -16.38 2.59
N ILE A 480 -43.02 -17.01 2.51
CA ILE A 480 -42.00 -16.96 3.57
C ILE A 480 -41.62 -15.50 3.89
N ARG A 481 -41.54 -14.65 2.88
CA ARG A 481 -41.27 -13.22 3.04
C ARG A 481 -42.30 -12.52 3.93
N ASP A 482 -43.56 -12.78 3.69
CA ASP A 482 -44.64 -12.11 4.45
C ASP A 482 -44.68 -12.61 5.90
N GLU A 483 -44.45 -13.90 6.11
CA GLU A 483 -44.34 -14.49 7.44
C GLU A 483 -43.14 -13.95 8.22
N PHE A 484 -41.96 -13.85 7.56
CA PHE A 484 -40.78 -13.23 8.14
C PHE A 484 -41.04 -11.77 8.51
N ASN A 485 -41.63 -10.99 7.60
CA ASN A 485 -41.93 -9.58 7.84
C ASN A 485 -43.00 -9.38 8.95
N ALA A 486 -43.83 -10.36 9.22
CA ALA A 486 -44.76 -10.31 10.33
C ALA A 486 -44.12 -10.59 11.71
N VAL A 487 -43.03 -11.37 11.73
CA VAL A 487 -42.33 -11.75 12.97
C VAL A 487 -41.16 -10.83 13.30
N ALA A 488 -40.37 -10.43 12.32
CA ALA A 488 -39.14 -9.67 12.52
C ALA A 488 -39.32 -8.36 13.32
N PRO A 489 -40.38 -7.55 13.13
CA PRO A 489 -40.58 -6.35 13.93
C PRO A 489 -40.77 -6.62 15.44
N ALA A 490 -41.45 -7.72 15.81
CA ALA A 490 -41.63 -8.09 17.19
C ALA A 490 -40.31 -8.51 17.85
N VAL A 491 -39.49 -9.27 17.14
CA VAL A 491 -38.14 -9.63 17.59
C VAL A 491 -37.26 -8.38 17.81
N ILE A 492 -37.23 -7.47 16.82
CA ILE A 492 -36.47 -6.24 16.90
C ILE A 492 -36.97 -5.38 18.09
N ASN A 493 -38.27 -5.24 18.25
CA ASN A 493 -38.83 -4.43 19.32
C ASN A 493 -38.45 -4.96 20.73
N ILE A 494 -38.45 -6.28 20.94
CA ILE A 494 -38.03 -6.88 22.21
C ILE A 494 -36.52 -6.64 22.44
N LEU A 495 -35.69 -6.76 21.39
CA LEU A 495 -34.23 -6.59 21.48
C LEU A 495 -33.78 -5.11 21.39
N SER A 496 -34.70 -4.16 21.26
CA SER A 496 -34.42 -2.71 21.21
C SER A 496 -34.75 -1.99 22.54
N ASP A 497 -35.22 -2.64 23.53
CA ASP A 497 -35.58 -2.04 24.86
C ASP A 497 -36.44 -0.75 24.74
N GLY A 498 -37.32 -0.68 23.74
CA GLY A 498 -38.18 0.47 23.50
C GLY A 498 -37.51 1.71 22.91
N ASP A 499 -36.41 1.54 22.19
CA ASP A 499 -35.58 2.62 21.63
C ASP A 499 -36.35 3.61 20.74
N ASP A 500 -35.99 4.90 20.88
CA ASP A 500 -36.48 5.98 20.03
C ASP A 500 -35.91 5.85 18.62
N LYS A 501 -36.79 5.66 17.63
CA LYS A 501 -36.43 5.57 16.21
C LYS A 501 -35.67 6.80 15.68
N SER A 502 -35.82 7.95 16.34
CA SER A 502 -35.13 9.20 15.96
C SER A 502 -33.61 9.09 16.15
N GLN A 503 -33.12 8.22 17.00
CA GLN A 503 -31.69 8.05 17.31
C GLN A 503 -30.97 7.05 16.41
N MET A 504 -31.69 6.37 15.51
CA MET A 504 -31.16 5.27 14.70
C MET A 504 -29.97 5.71 13.80
N HIS A 505 -30.10 6.88 13.19
CA HIS A 505 -29.12 7.40 12.23
C HIS A 505 -28.13 8.40 12.84
N THR A 506 -28.17 8.60 14.16
CA THR A 506 -27.23 9.49 14.84
C THR A 506 -25.85 8.86 15.00
N LEU A 507 -24.81 9.70 15.14
CA LEU A 507 -23.44 9.25 15.42
C LEU A 507 -23.36 8.32 16.64
N SER A 508 -24.24 8.52 17.64
CA SER A 508 -24.31 7.70 18.85
C SER A 508 -24.64 6.22 18.58
N ASN A 509 -25.14 5.90 17.37
CA ASN A 509 -25.44 4.55 16.90
C ASN A 509 -24.53 4.09 15.77
N MET A 510 -23.38 4.75 15.54
CA MET A 510 -22.45 4.45 14.44
C MET A 510 -21.10 3.99 14.97
N ALA A 511 -20.50 3.02 14.26
CA ALA A 511 -19.14 2.53 14.51
C ALA A 511 -18.42 2.28 13.18
N LEU A 512 -17.08 2.16 13.20
CA LEU A 512 -16.28 1.79 12.03
C LEU A 512 -15.98 0.28 12.03
N LEU A 513 -16.23 -0.36 10.91
CA LEU A 513 -15.85 -1.76 10.66
C LEU A 513 -15.27 -1.93 9.25
N THR A 514 -14.53 -3.01 9.02
CA THR A 514 -14.11 -3.37 7.67
C THR A 514 -15.32 -3.82 6.83
N VAL A 515 -15.29 -3.66 5.52
CA VAL A 515 -16.44 -4.01 4.65
C VAL A 515 -16.77 -5.50 4.73
N GLY A 516 -15.77 -6.38 4.84
CA GLY A 516 -15.99 -7.83 4.95
C GLY A 516 -16.71 -8.20 6.26
N GLU A 517 -16.34 -7.56 7.35
CA GLU A 517 -16.95 -7.74 8.67
C GLU A 517 -18.36 -7.13 8.72
N ASN A 518 -18.54 -5.98 8.06
CA ASN A 518 -19.82 -5.30 7.97
C ASN A 518 -20.90 -6.18 7.29
N ALA A 519 -20.56 -6.84 6.20
CA ALA A 519 -21.47 -7.74 5.49
C ALA A 519 -21.97 -8.90 6.40
N ALA A 520 -21.12 -9.39 7.30
CA ALA A 520 -21.48 -10.45 8.26
C ALA A 520 -22.40 -9.95 9.39
N LEU A 521 -22.40 -8.63 9.68
CA LEU A 521 -23.14 -8.01 10.78
C LEU A 521 -24.46 -7.37 10.35
N ASN A 522 -24.66 -7.15 9.03
CA ASN A 522 -25.80 -6.42 8.48
C ASN A 522 -27.15 -6.79 9.10
N ASN A 523 -27.94 -5.76 9.40
CA ASN A 523 -29.35 -5.85 9.86
C ASN A 523 -29.60 -6.69 11.12
N SER A 524 -28.59 -6.85 11.96
CA SER A 524 -28.76 -7.54 13.24
C SER A 524 -28.90 -6.55 14.38
N THR A 525 -29.58 -6.97 15.44
CA THR A 525 -29.70 -6.24 16.70
C THR A 525 -28.35 -6.16 17.42
N PHE A 526 -28.20 -5.27 18.39
CA PHE A 526 -26.98 -5.07 19.16
C PHE A 526 -26.39 -6.37 19.72
N ASP A 527 -27.23 -7.19 20.38
CA ASP A 527 -26.77 -8.41 21.04
C ASP A 527 -26.19 -9.42 20.05
N VAL A 528 -26.85 -9.60 18.92
CA VAL A 528 -26.34 -10.48 17.83
C VAL A 528 -25.01 -9.98 17.31
N LYS A 529 -24.87 -8.67 17.07
CA LYS A 529 -23.61 -8.05 16.64
C LYS A 529 -22.53 -8.22 17.68
N ARG A 530 -22.87 -8.02 18.95
CA ARG A 530 -21.96 -8.22 20.08
C ARG A 530 -21.40 -9.64 20.13
N MET A 531 -22.26 -10.66 19.98
CA MET A 531 -21.80 -12.05 19.95
C MET A 531 -20.83 -12.32 18.79
N LYS A 532 -21.11 -11.79 17.61
CA LYS A 532 -20.23 -11.92 16.45
C LYS A 532 -18.89 -11.21 16.67
N ILE A 533 -18.90 -9.97 17.16
CA ILE A 533 -17.67 -9.21 17.47
C ILE A 533 -16.82 -9.94 18.53
N ILE A 534 -17.44 -10.53 19.55
CA ILE A 534 -16.73 -11.35 20.55
C ILE A 534 -16.10 -12.60 19.90
N ALA A 535 -16.79 -13.24 18.96
CA ALA A 535 -16.25 -14.39 18.24
C ALA A 535 -15.06 -14.01 17.36
N MET A 536 -15.13 -12.88 16.67
CA MET A 536 -14.04 -12.32 15.85
C MET A 536 -12.83 -11.95 16.72
N ASP A 537 -13.04 -11.28 17.86
CA ASP A 537 -11.96 -10.94 18.80
C ASP A 537 -11.27 -12.20 19.33
N LYS A 538 -12.03 -13.25 19.65
CA LYS A 538 -11.49 -14.57 20.06
C LYS A 538 -10.73 -15.27 18.93
N ALA A 539 -11.11 -15.08 17.68
CA ALA A 539 -10.41 -15.60 16.51
C ALA A 539 -9.13 -14.81 16.18
N GLY A 540 -8.87 -13.69 16.86
CA GLY A 540 -7.73 -12.82 16.62
C GLY A 540 -7.89 -11.90 15.41
N GLU A 541 -9.10 -11.71 14.91
CA GLU A 541 -9.41 -10.76 13.85
C GLU A 541 -9.24 -9.32 14.37
N TYR A 542 -8.81 -8.43 13.50
CA TYR A 542 -8.63 -7.03 13.89
C TYR A 542 -9.98 -6.31 13.94
N ILE A 543 -10.30 -5.75 15.07
CA ILE A 543 -11.48 -4.91 15.27
C ILE A 543 -11.02 -3.50 15.68
N PRO A 544 -11.52 -2.41 15.04
CA PRO A 544 -11.20 -1.05 15.47
C PRO A 544 -11.46 -0.88 16.97
N VAL A 545 -10.52 -0.26 17.67
CA VAL A 545 -10.53 -0.23 19.15
C VAL A 545 -11.79 0.37 19.73
N CYS A 546 -12.31 1.45 19.13
CA CYS A 546 -13.54 2.08 19.62
C CYS A 546 -14.78 1.22 19.34
N THR A 547 -14.81 0.51 18.21
CA THR A 547 -15.88 -0.44 17.88
C THR A 547 -15.88 -1.62 18.86
N ARG A 548 -14.71 -2.20 19.13
CA ARG A 548 -14.58 -3.23 20.16
C ARG A 548 -15.07 -2.73 21.52
N ASN A 549 -14.68 -1.53 21.92
CA ASN A 549 -15.09 -0.93 23.19
C ASN A 549 -16.62 -0.74 23.29
N VAL A 550 -17.28 -0.36 22.18
CA VAL A 550 -18.75 -0.26 22.09
C VAL A 550 -19.40 -1.61 22.41
N PHE A 551 -19.01 -2.66 21.70
CA PHE A 551 -19.62 -3.98 21.87
C PHE A 551 -19.21 -4.68 23.17
N MET A 552 -18.08 -4.28 23.79
CA MET A 552 -17.69 -4.72 25.13
C MET A 552 -18.28 -3.83 26.25
N LYS A 553 -19.09 -2.84 25.91
CA LYS A 553 -19.75 -1.94 26.89
C LYS A 553 -18.78 -1.10 27.74
N TYR A 554 -17.58 -0.76 27.20
CA TYR A 554 -16.59 0.01 27.96
C TYR A 554 -16.94 1.50 28.15
N TYR A 555 -17.92 2.01 27.41
CA TYR A 555 -18.37 3.40 27.52
C TYR A 555 -19.59 3.55 28.43
N SER A 556 -20.20 2.44 28.86
CA SER A 556 -21.36 2.45 29.74
C SER A 556 -20.95 2.33 31.21
N SER A 557 -21.72 2.99 32.07
CA SER A 557 -21.63 2.83 33.52
C SER A 557 -22.64 1.83 34.09
N SER A 558 -23.52 1.25 33.23
CA SER A 558 -24.61 0.35 33.63
C SER A 558 -24.27 -1.10 33.31
N ASP A 559 -24.11 -1.92 34.34
CA ASP A 559 -23.86 -3.37 34.23
C ASP A 559 -25.14 -4.18 33.94
N THR A 560 -26.32 -3.54 33.94
CA THR A 560 -27.59 -4.25 33.96
C THR A 560 -28.22 -4.53 32.60
N LYS A 561 -27.77 -3.86 31.52
CA LYS A 561 -28.36 -4.00 30.18
C LYS A 561 -27.35 -4.50 29.13
N LEU A 562 -26.75 -5.65 29.35
CA LEU A 562 -25.69 -6.20 28.50
C LEU A 562 -26.15 -6.54 27.07
N HIS A 563 -27.43 -6.80 26.86
CA HIS A 563 -28.00 -7.21 25.58
C HIS A 563 -28.55 -6.07 24.73
N PHE A 564 -28.52 -4.83 25.23
CA PHE A 564 -29.12 -3.67 24.59
C PHE A 564 -28.09 -2.56 24.36
N TRP A 565 -28.31 -1.74 23.35
CA TRP A 565 -27.61 -0.47 23.14
C TRP A 565 -28.52 0.67 23.65
N SER A 566 -28.46 0.92 24.94
CA SER A 566 -29.38 1.83 25.64
C SER A 566 -29.04 3.30 25.42
N GLU A 567 -29.96 4.19 25.84
CA GLU A 567 -29.73 5.63 25.85
C GLU A 567 -28.50 6.02 26.69
N GLU A 568 -28.28 5.34 27.81
CA GLU A 568 -27.11 5.57 28.67
C GLU A 568 -25.81 5.19 27.97
N ASP A 569 -25.81 4.09 27.19
CA ASP A 569 -24.66 3.69 26.37
C ASP A 569 -24.35 4.74 25.33
N ARG A 570 -25.37 5.25 24.63
CA ARG A 570 -25.23 6.33 23.63
C ARG A 570 -24.65 7.60 24.23
N LYS A 571 -25.18 8.02 25.40
CA LYS A 571 -24.67 9.20 26.14
C LYS A 571 -23.21 8.98 26.56
N GLY A 572 -22.90 7.81 27.11
CA GLY A 572 -21.52 7.45 27.49
C GLY A 572 -20.56 7.44 26.31
N TYR A 573 -21.00 6.92 25.16
CA TYR A 573 -20.20 6.88 23.94
C TYR A 573 -19.91 8.29 23.38
N ILE A 574 -20.92 9.15 23.29
CA ILE A 574 -20.74 10.56 22.88
C ILE A 574 -19.86 11.31 23.88
N SER A 575 -20.05 11.09 25.19
CA SER A 575 -19.18 11.68 26.22
C SER A 575 -17.72 11.26 26.06
N ALA A 576 -17.46 9.98 25.77
CA ALA A 576 -16.10 9.50 25.52
C ALA A 576 -15.47 10.14 24.27
N MET A 577 -16.24 10.28 23.17
CA MET A 577 -15.78 11.02 21.98
C MET A 577 -15.46 12.47 22.31
N ASN A 578 -16.34 13.17 23.01
CA ASN A 578 -16.15 14.54 23.41
C ASN A 578 -14.88 14.72 24.25
N ASN A 579 -14.60 13.80 25.15
CA ASN A 579 -13.40 13.82 25.99
C ASN A 579 -12.12 13.57 25.18
N VAL A 580 -12.10 12.52 24.36
CA VAL A 580 -10.92 12.13 23.58
C VAL A 580 -10.61 13.15 22.48
N LEU A 581 -11.64 13.75 21.88
CA LEU A 581 -11.51 14.72 20.79
C LEU A 581 -11.59 16.18 21.26
N TYR A 582 -11.49 16.43 22.54
CA TYR A 582 -11.61 17.77 23.13
C TYR A 582 -10.73 18.80 22.44
N ASP A 583 -9.44 18.50 22.25
CA ASP A 583 -8.45 19.39 21.65
C ASP A 583 -8.74 19.75 20.18
N TYR A 584 -9.62 19.01 19.52
CA TYR A 584 -9.99 19.23 18.12
C TYR A 584 -11.31 19.98 17.94
N LYS A 585 -12.09 20.13 19.01
CA LYS A 585 -13.39 20.85 19.00
C LYS A 585 -13.24 22.35 19.22
N GLU A 586 -12.34 22.75 20.10
CA GLU A 586 -12.23 24.15 20.47
C GLU A 586 -11.45 24.99 19.45
N LYS A 587 -12.03 26.12 19.08
CA LYS A 587 -11.29 27.33 18.64
C LYS A 587 -10.47 27.88 19.82
N ASN A 588 -9.55 27.08 20.37
CA ASN A 588 -8.65 27.62 21.39
C ASN A 588 -7.79 28.68 20.74
N SER A 589 -8.26 29.95 20.95
CA SER A 589 -7.56 31.18 20.63
C SER A 589 -6.36 31.33 21.56
N ASN A 590 -5.48 30.34 21.64
CA ASN A 590 -4.17 30.60 22.20
C ASN A 590 -3.52 31.68 21.32
N LYS A 591 -3.21 32.80 21.93
CA LYS A 591 -2.57 33.95 21.26
C LYS A 591 -1.38 33.54 20.41
N GLU A 592 -0.68 32.48 20.79
CA GLU A 592 0.45 31.87 20.06
C GLU A 592 0.04 31.26 18.73
N ILE A 593 -1.07 30.50 18.68
CA ILE A 593 -1.59 29.88 17.44
C ILE A 593 -2.06 30.96 16.46
N LYS A 594 -2.70 32.02 16.96
CA LYS A 594 -3.08 33.19 16.12
C LYS A 594 -1.85 33.90 15.53
N LEU A 595 -0.75 34.00 16.28
CA LEU A 595 0.50 34.62 15.81
C LEU A 595 1.17 33.74 14.72
N ILE A 596 1.15 32.42 14.86
CA ILE A 596 1.66 31.48 13.86
C ILE A 596 0.77 31.50 12.60
N ARG A 597 -0.55 31.45 12.73
CA ARG A 597 -1.50 31.61 11.61
C ARG A 597 -1.25 32.90 10.83
N ASN A 598 -1.08 34.00 11.52
CA ASN A 598 -0.82 35.28 10.88
C ASN A 598 0.51 35.30 10.13
N ARG A 599 1.58 34.70 10.67
CA ARG A 599 2.87 34.61 9.99
C ARG A 599 2.80 33.75 8.72
N ILE A 600 2.10 32.62 8.74
CA ILE A 600 1.97 31.71 7.60
C ILE A 600 1.04 32.30 6.51
N ASN A 601 -0.06 32.92 6.89
CA ASN A 601 -1.01 33.54 5.95
C ASN A 601 -0.51 34.84 5.30
N TYR A 602 0.41 35.56 5.92
CA TYR A 602 1.05 36.74 5.30
C TYR A 602 2.07 36.34 4.23
N GLY A 603 2.67 35.16 4.31
CA GLY A 603 3.58 34.62 3.30
C GLY A 603 2.88 34.17 2.01
N ASN A 604 1.65 33.69 2.10
CA ASN A 604 0.86 33.22 0.95
C ASN A 604 0.15 34.30 0.13
N ARG A 605 0.30 35.60 0.50
CA ARG A 605 -0.30 36.76 -0.20
C ARG A 605 0.74 37.65 -0.89
N LYS A 606 1.97 37.24 -0.97
CA LYS A 606 3.00 37.85 -1.82
C LYS A 606 3.46 36.81 -2.83
#